data_005c66a2651a4145ab5e66fa767a6a75
#
_entry.id   005c66a2651a4145ab5e66fa767a6a75
#
_cell.length_a   1.000
_cell.length_b   1.000
_cell.length_c   1.000
_cell.angle_alpha   90.00
_cell.angle_beta   90.00
_cell.angle_gamma   90.00
#
_symmetry.space_group_name_H-M   'P 1'
#
loop_
_entity.id
_entity.type
_entity.pdbx_description
1 polymer ?
#
loop_
_entity_poly.entity_id
_entity_poly.type
_entity_poly.pdbx_seq_one_letter_code
_entity_poly.pdbx_strand_id
1 'polypeptide(L)'
;MKDTILFGDCKETLREFLPQSARTCVTSPPYYGLRDYGTATWIGGDPNCNHRRDSKVKPENCNTGHKNHDEMAGVGDAIYKTVCPKCGAIRQDSQIGLEETPEEFIDNLVNVFKKVRNVLTDDGTLWVNLGDSY
;
A
#
# COMPACT_ATOMS: atom_id res chain seq x y z
N MET A 1 -9.46 -0.45 29.59
CA MET A 1 -9.67 -0.55 28.14
C MET A 1 -8.97 -1.82 27.70
N LYS A 2 -9.57 -2.68 26.90
CA LYS A 2 -8.86 -3.86 26.36
C LYS A 2 -8.08 -3.44 25.12
N ASP A 3 -6.84 -3.92 25.00
CA ASP A 3 -6.08 -3.76 23.76
C ASP A 3 -6.80 -4.50 22.63
N THR A 4 -6.99 -3.84 21.52
CA THR A 4 -7.76 -4.37 20.38
C THR A 4 -7.01 -4.13 19.08
N ILE A 5 -6.97 -5.12 18.21
CA ILE A 5 -6.46 -5.01 16.86
C ILE A 5 -7.66 -4.98 15.91
N LEU A 6 -7.76 -3.93 15.10
CA LEU A 6 -8.76 -3.83 14.05
C LEU A 6 -8.13 -4.17 12.71
N PHE A 7 -8.82 -4.98 11.93
CA PHE A 7 -8.40 -5.37 10.58
C PHE A 7 -9.25 -4.64 9.55
N GLY A 8 -8.63 -4.19 8.48
CA GLY A 8 -9.33 -3.58 7.35
C GLY A 8 -8.68 -2.29 6.86
N ASP A 9 -9.35 -1.63 5.92
CA ASP A 9 -8.93 -0.32 5.44
C ASP A 9 -9.06 0.72 6.57
N CYS A 10 -8.00 1.44 6.85
CA CYS A 10 -7.98 2.46 7.91
C CYS A 10 -9.02 3.57 7.67
N LYS A 11 -9.39 3.84 6.42
CA LYS A 11 -10.44 4.80 6.08
C LYS A 11 -11.82 4.34 6.55
N GLU A 12 -12.05 3.05 6.65
CA GLU A 12 -13.30 2.49 7.14
C GLU A 12 -13.24 2.24 8.66
N THR A 13 -12.17 1.61 9.13
CA THR A 13 -12.02 1.30 10.57
C THR A 13 -12.00 2.56 11.46
N LEU A 14 -11.43 3.67 10.97
CA LEU A 14 -11.45 4.94 11.70
C LEU A 14 -12.86 5.53 11.89
N ARG A 15 -13.86 5.10 11.10
CA ARG A 15 -15.25 5.53 11.27
C ARG A 15 -15.94 4.87 12.47
N GLU A 16 -15.39 3.75 12.93
CA GLU A 16 -15.93 3.02 14.07
C GLU A 16 -15.59 3.67 15.42
N PHE A 17 -14.60 4.56 15.42
CA PHE A 17 -14.20 5.29 16.61
C PHE A 17 -15.12 6.46 16.90
N LEU A 18 -15.42 6.66 18.19
CA LEU A 18 -16.10 7.87 18.62
C LEU A 18 -15.20 9.09 18.42
N PRO A 19 -15.77 10.24 18.04
CA PRO A 19 -15.00 11.48 18.01
C PRO A 19 -14.34 11.77 19.36
N GLN A 20 -13.14 12.35 19.34
CA GLN A 20 -12.41 12.74 20.54
C GLN A 20 -12.16 11.60 21.56
N SER A 21 -12.00 10.36 21.04
CA SER A 21 -11.82 9.18 21.90
C SER A 21 -10.35 8.77 22.09
N ALA A 22 -9.43 9.29 21.30
CA ALA A 22 -8.01 9.00 21.37
C ALA A 22 -7.20 10.23 21.76
N ARG A 23 -6.15 10.04 22.58
CA ARG A 23 -5.23 11.11 22.97
C ARG A 23 -3.98 11.18 22.14
N THR A 24 -3.63 10.07 21.49
CA THR A 24 -2.40 9.99 20.70
C THR A 24 -2.62 9.06 19.52
N CYS A 25 -2.12 9.46 18.38
CA CYS A 25 -1.94 8.61 17.21
C CYS A 25 -0.46 8.59 16.83
N VAL A 26 0.10 7.40 16.69
CA VAL A 26 1.48 7.19 16.19
C VAL A 26 1.38 6.30 14.95
N THR A 27 1.93 6.76 13.84
CA THR A 27 1.82 6.02 12.58
C THR A 27 3.01 6.24 11.65
N SER A 28 3.26 5.24 10.81
CA SER A 28 4.13 5.32 9.65
C SER A 28 3.31 4.87 8.45
N PRO A 29 2.69 5.80 7.72
CA PRO A 29 1.91 5.44 6.54
C PRO A 29 2.82 4.89 5.44
N PRO A 30 2.27 4.14 4.47
CA PRO A 30 3.03 3.70 3.30
C PRO A 30 3.64 4.91 2.58
N TYR A 31 4.87 4.75 2.11
CA TYR A 31 5.57 5.77 1.33
C TYR A 31 5.20 5.65 -0.15
N TYR A 32 5.20 6.76 -0.86
CA TYR A 32 4.86 6.78 -2.27
C TYR A 32 5.82 5.94 -3.11
N GLY A 33 5.27 5.04 -3.92
CA GLY A 33 6.01 4.22 -4.89
C GLY A 33 6.96 3.18 -4.28
N LEU A 34 6.99 3.01 -2.95
CA LEU A 34 8.03 2.19 -2.32
C LEU A 34 7.69 0.70 -2.26
N ARG A 35 6.47 0.32 -1.88
CA ARG A 35 6.11 -1.09 -1.66
C ARG A 35 4.69 -1.41 -2.07
N ASP A 36 4.54 -2.53 -2.77
CA ASP A 36 3.26 -3.20 -3.00
C ASP A 36 3.12 -4.35 -1.98
N TYR A 37 2.15 -4.26 -1.10
CA TYR A 37 1.89 -5.27 -0.06
C TYR A 37 1.01 -6.41 -0.56
N GLY A 38 0.65 -6.43 -1.85
CA GLY A 38 -0.13 -7.50 -2.46
C GLY A 38 -1.60 -7.52 -2.00
N THR A 39 -2.14 -6.37 -1.62
CA THR A 39 -3.53 -6.23 -1.14
C THR A 39 -4.56 -6.14 -2.27
N ALA A 40 -4.07 -6.04 -3.51
CA ALA A 40 -4.93 -5.92 -4.69
C ALA A 40 -5.83 -7.14 -4.89
N THR A 41 -7.02 -6.87 -5.38
CA THR A 41 -7.94 -7.88 -5.92
C THR A 41 -8.02 -7.78 -7.43
N TRP A 42 -8.48 -8.86 -8.09
CA TRP A 42 -8.64 -8.91 -9.53
C TRP A 42 -10.11 -9.09 -9.87
N ILE A 43 -10.61 -8.25 -10.77
CA ILE A 43 -12.01 -8.30 -11.22
C ILE A 43 -12.06 -8.84 -12.64
N GLY A 44 -12.88 -9.85 -12.84
CA GLY A 44 -13.01 -10.54 -14.14
C GLY A 44 -11.81 -11.44 -14.46
N GLY A 45 -11.71 -11.85 -15.72
CA GLY A 45 -10.63 -12.71 -16.20
C GLY A 45 -10.74 -14.17 -15.73
N ASP A 46 -9.62 -14.89 -15.79
CA ASP A 46 -9.55 -16.30 -15.38
C ASP A 46 -9.18 -16.38 -13.87
N PRO A 47 -10.01 -17.02 -13.03
CA PRO A 47 -9.75 -17.17 -11.60
C PRO A 47 -8.49 -17.99 -11.28
N ASN A 48 -7.99 -18.79 -12.24
CA ASN A 48 -6.76 -19.57 -12.07
C ASN A 48 -5.51 -18.82 -12.56
N CYS A 49 -5.66 -17.60 -13.07
CA CYS A 49 -4.53 -16.82 -13.56
C CYS A 49 -3.72 -16.26 -12.38
N ASN A 50 -2.41 -16.43 -12.41
CA ASN A 50 -1.52 -15.92 -11.40
C ASN A 50 -1.27 -14.39 -11.49
N HIS A 51 -1.75 -13.73 -12.55
CA HIS A 51 -1.62 -12.30 -12.84
C HIS A 51 -0.18 -11.78 -12.79
N ARG A 52 0.81 -12.63 -13.02
CA ARG A 52 2.23 -12.30 -12.97
C ARG A 52 2.84 -12.34 -14.36
N ARG A 53 3.85 -11.49 -14.56
CA ARG A 53 4.75 -11.57 -15.71
C ARG A 53 5.55 -12.86 -15.62
N ASP A 54 5.81 -13.47 -16.76
CA ASP A 54 6.73 -14.59 -16.81
C ASP A 54 8.13 -14.05 -16.50
N SER A 55 8.77 -14.64 -15.50
CA SER A 55 10.16 -14.31 -15.20
C SER A 55 10.99 -14.61 -16.45
N LYS A 56 11.61 -13.58 -17.02
CA LYS A 56 12.65 -13.80 -18.02
C LYS A 56 13.76 -14.51 -17.28
N VAL A 57 13.99 -15.78 -17.61
CA VAL A 57 15.16 -16.53 -17.15
C VAL A 57 16.37 -15.72 -17.56
N LYS A 58 17.12 -15.19 -16.61
CA LYS A 58 18.40 -14.51 -16.91
C LYS A 58 19.31 -15.56 -17.54
N PRO A 59 20.01 -15.24 -18.64
CA PRO A 59 20.99 -16.18 -19.20
C PRO A 59 22.06 -16.48 -18.15
N GLU A 60 22.50 -17.73 -18.09
CA GLU A 60 23.36 -18.32 -17.05
C GLU A 60 24.76 -17.68 -16.87
N ASN A 61 25.03 -16.53 -17.46
CA ASN A 61 26.36 -15.92 -17.51
C ASN A 61 26.43 -14.48 -16.94
N CYS A 62 25.71 -14.17 -15.86
CA CYS A 62 25.95 -12.95 -15.12
C CYS A 62 26.86 -13.21 -13.91
N ASN A 63 28.15 -13.35 -14.17
CA ASN A 63 29.21 -13.45 -13.17
C ASN A 63 29.62 -12.06 -12.65
N THR A 64 28.67 -11.26 -12.19
CA THR A 64 28.94 -9.99 -11.52
C THR A 64 28.42 -10.07 -10.10
N GLY A 65 29.34 -10.17 -9.15
CA GLY A 65 29.10 -10.30 -7.71
C GLY A 65 28.44 -9.08 -7.04
N HIS A 66 27.70 -8.28 -7.79
CA HIS A 66 26.80 -7.26 -7.28
C HIS A 66 25.39 -7.83 -7.41
N LYS A 67 24.76 -8.14 -6.28
CA LYS A 67 23.32 -8.35 -6.21
C LYS A 67 22.67 -7.06 -6.67
N ASN A 68 22.26 -7.03 -7.94
CA ASN A 68 21.58 -5.89 -8.50
C ASN A 68 20.28 -5.68 -7.72
N HIS A 69 19.91 -4.42 -7.55
CA HIS A 69 18.66 -3.94 -6.96
C HIS A 69 17.40 -4.70 -7.48
N ASP A 70 17.49 -5.29 -8.68
CA ASP A 70 16.44 -6.10 -9.31
C ASP A 70 16.20 -7.48 -8.66
N GLU A 71 17.14 -7.99 -7.86
CA GLU A 71 16.94 -9.24 -7.09
C GLU A 71 16.22 -8.98 -5.75
N MET A 72 16.21 -7.72 -5.30
CA MET A 72 15.39 -7.24 -4.20
C MET A 72 14.10 -6.55 -4.69
N ALA A 73 13.89 -6.43 -6.00
CA ALA A 73 12.61 -6.03 -6.56
C ALA A 73 11.57 -7.04 -6.06
N GLY A 74 10.84 -6.61 -5.04
CA GLY A 74 9.93 -7.47 -4.30
C GLY A 74 8.91 -8.10 -5.24
N VAL A 75 8.26 -9.13 -4.76
CA VAL A 75 7.19 -9.87 -5.44
C VAL A 75 6.21 -8.94 -6.20
N GLY A 76 6.13 -7.66 -5.85
CA GLY A 76 5.32 -6.63 -6.48
C GLY A 76 5.66 -6.31 -7.94
N ASP A 77 6.93 -6.29 -8.32
CA ASP A 77 7.32 -5.93 -9.70
C ASP A 77 6.99 -7.00 -10.74
N ALA A 78 6.74 -8.24 -10.31
CA ALA A 78 6.30 -9.32 -11.19
C ALA A 78 4.78 -9.29 -11.44
N ILE A 79 4.00 -8.52 -10.68
CA ILE A 79 2.54 -8.44 -10.81
C ILE A 79 2.18 -7.34 -11.80
N TYR A 80 1.16 -7.57 -12.63
CA TYR A 80 0.64 -6.53 -13.51
C TYR A 80 -0.03 -5.43 -12.69
N LYS A 81 0.22 -4.17 -13.05
CA LYS A 81 -0.23 -3.00 -12.24
C LYS A 81 -1.69 -2.62 -12.48
N THR A 82 -2.22 -2.83 -13.69
CA THR A 82 -3.56 -2.37 -14.07
C THR A 82 -4.42 -3.49 -14.63
N VAL A 83 -4.07 -3.98 -15.82
CA VAL A 83 -4.80 -5.05 -16.51
C VAL A 83 -3.86 -6.22 -16.74
N CYS A 84 -4.34 -7.43 -16.47
CA CYS A 84 -3.60 -8.63 -16.77
C CYS A 84 -3.71 -8.96 -18.28
N PRO A 85 -2.64 -8.89 -19.07
CA PRO A 85 -2.70 -9.20 -20.50
C PRO A 85 -2.93 -10.68 -20.78
N LYS A 86 -2.77 -11.56 -19.79
CA LYS A 86 -3.02 -13.01 -19.94
C LYS A 86 -4.49 -13.36 -19.90
N CYS A 87 -5.28 -12.68 -19.08
CA CYS A 87 -6.69 -13.04 -18.88
C CYS A 87 -7.66 -11.86 -18.91
N GLY A 88 -7.17 -10.64 -19.09
CA GLY A 88 -7.99 -9.43 -19.14
C GLY A 88 -8.54 -8.96 -17.79
N ALA A 89 -8.19 -9.60 -16.67
CA ALA A 89 -8.61 -9.14 -15.35
C ALA A 89 -8.10 -7.73 -15.06
N ILE A 90 -8.93 -6.92 -14.41
CA ILE A 90 -8.59 -5.57 -13.99
C ILE A 90 -8.15 -5.61 -12.53
N ARG A 91 -6.98 -5.04 -12.24
CA ARG A 91 -6.48 -4.91 -10.87
C ARG A 91 -7.24 -3.80 -10.15
N GLN A 92 -7.74 -4.12 -8.98
CA GLN A 92 -8.34 -3.15 -8.06
C GLN A 92 -7.50 -3.15 -6.78
N ASP A 93 -6.90 -2.01 -6.48
CA ASP A 93 -6.08 -1.82 -5.29
C ASP A 93 -6.49 -0.52 -4.60
N SER A 94 -6.65 -0.59 -3.29
CA SER A 94 -6.93 0.58 -2.45
C SER A 94 -5.75 0.94 -1.55
N GLN A 95 -4.60 0.30 -1.76
CA GLN A 95 -3.40 0.55 -0.99
C GLN A 95 -2.90 1.98 -1.23
N ILE A 96 -2.71 2.72 -0.14
CA ILE A 96 -2.05 4.03 -0.17
C ILE A 96 -0.56 3.82 -0.48
N GLY A 97 0.00 4.67 -1.34
CA GLY A 97 1.39 4.63 -1.80
C GLY A 97 1.57 4.00 -3.18
N LEU A 98 0.48 3.54 -3.84
CA LEU A 98 0.51 3.00 -5.20
C LEU A 98 -0.32 3.84 -6.19
N GLU A 99 -0.69 5.05 -5.82
CA GLU A 99 -1.39 5.99 -6.68
C GLU A 99 -0.58 6.30 -7.94
N GLU A 100 -1.26 6.73 -9.00
CA GLU A 100 -0.60 7.07 -10.28
C GLU A 100 0.21 8.37 -10.16
N THR A 101 -0.24 9.29 -9.30
CA THR A 101 0.40 10.59 -9.11
C THR A 101 0.70 10.88 -7.64
N PRO A 102 1.75 11.68 -7.34
CA PRO A 102 2.04 12.14 -5.99
C PRO A 102 0.89 12.95 -5.38
N GLU A 103 0.16 13.70 -6.20
CA GLU A 103 -0.98 14.51 -5.78
C GLU A 103 -2.11 13.62 -5.23
N GLU A 104 -2.44 12.54 -5.92
CA GLU A 104 -3.45 11.56 -5.45
C GLU A 104 -3.02 10.90 -4.15
N PHE A 105 -1.74 10.56 -4.03
CA PHE A 105 -1.17 10.02 -2.80
C PHE A 105 -1.34 10.99 -1.63
N ILE A 106 -1.00 12.28 -1.83
CA ILE A 106 -1.16 13.32 -0.81
C ILE A 106 -2.63 13.47 -0.43
N ASP A 107 -3.54 13.52 -1.39
CA ASP A 107 -4.98 13.64 -1.14
C ASP A 107 -5.52 12.45 -0.33
N ASN A 108 -5.07 11.24 -0.63
CA ASN A 108 -5.42 10.05 0.13
C ASN A 108 -4.91 10.12 1.57
N LEU A 109 -3.66 10.53 1.80
CA LEU A 109 -3.10 10.72 3.13
C LEU A 109 -3.86 11.80 3.92
N VAL A 110 -4.13 12.94 3.29
CA VAL A 110 -4.90 14.03 3.91
C VAL A 110 -6.29 13.54 4.33
N ASN A 111 -6.95 12.73 3.50
CA ASN A 111 -8.25 12.16 3.84
C ASN A 111 -8.20 11.20 5.03
N VAL A 112 -7.14 10.41 5.18
CA VAL A 112 -6.92 9.58 6.37
C VAL A 112 -6.69 10.45 7.59
N PHE A 113 -5.79 11.44 7.51
CA PHE A 113 -5.47 12.30 8.65
C PHE A 113 -6.63 13.21 9.10
N LYS A 114 -7.53 13.60 8.20
CA LYS A 114 -8.79 14.25 8.59
C LYS A 114 -9.65 13.35 9.50
N LYS A 115 -9.68 12.04 9.22
CA LYS A 115 -10.40 11.08 10.08
C LYS A 115 -9.68 10.87 11.41
N VAL A 116 -8.34 10.76 11.39
CA VAL A 116 -7.54 10.70 12.61
C VAL A 116 -7.78 11.93 13.49
N ARG A 117 -7.79 13.14 12.91
CA ARG A 117 -8.09 14.37 13.64
C ARG A 117 -9.46 14.32 14.32
N ASN A 118 -10.48 13.76 13.67
CA ASN A 118 -11.80 13.65 14.26
C ASN A 118 -11.82 12.71 15.47
N VAL A 119 -10.99 11.67 15.47
CA VAL A 119 -10.87 10.72 16.58
C VAL A 119 -10.02 11.26 17.73
N LEU A 120 -9.03 12.10 17.43
CA LEU A 120 -8.16 12.72 18.44
C LEU A 120 -8.93 13.75 19.29
N THR A 121 -8.62 13.78 20.59
CA THR A 121 -9.04 14.88 21.48
C THR A 121 -8.44 16.20 21.03
N ASP A 122 -8.99 17.34 21.49
CA ASP A 122 -8.50 18.67 21.10
C ASP A 122 -7.05 18.92 21.54
N ASP A 123 -6.64 18.30 22.64
CA ASP A 123 -5.25 18.30 23.17
C ASP A 123 -4.43 17.07 22.72
N GLY A 124 -5.00 16.27 21.84
CA GLY A 124 -4.38 15.04 21.33
C GLY A 124 -3.18 15.31 20.43
N THR A 125 -2.27 14.34 20.36
CA THR A 125 -1.03 14.44 19.58
C THR A 125 -1.02 13.45 18.43
N LEU A 126 -0.49 13.87 17.27
CA LEU A 126 -0.25 13.04 16.10
C LEU A 126 1.26 12.97 15.82
N TRP A 127 1.80 11.76 15.83
CA TRP A 127 3.18 11.47 15.49
C TRP A 127 3.24 10.70 14.18
N VAL A 128 3.85 11.28 13.17
CA VAL A 128 3.93 10.68 11.83
C VAL A 128 5.37 10.51 11.43
N ASN A 129 5.75 9.27 11.10
CA ASN A 129 7.02 8.99 10.45
C ASN A 129 6.78 8.88 8.95
N LEU A 130 7.21 9.89 8.21
CA LEU A 130 7.17 9.93 6.74
C LEU A 130 8.59 9.86 6.21
N GLY A 131 8.81 9.01 5.21
CA GLY A 131 10.03 8.98 4.42
C GLY A 131 9.83 9.74 3.12
N ASP A 132 10.88 10.41 2.68
CA ASP A 132 10.99 10.90 1.32
C ASP A 132 11.57 9.80 0.42
N SER A 133 11.26 9.81 -0.88
CA SER A 133 11.92 8.90 -1.84
C SER A 133 13.29 9.45 -2.18
N TYR A 134 14.29 8.61 -2.06
CA TYR A 134 15.68 8.91 -2.42
C TYR A 134 15.94 8.52 -3.88
#